data_c844b8989d169e2aa54deaeb144a0563
#
_entry.id   c844b8989d169e2aa54deaeb144a0563
#
_cell.length_a   1.000
_cell.length_b   1.000
_cell.length_c   1.000
_cell.angle_alpha   90.00
_cell.angle_beta   90.00
_cell.angle_gamma   90.00
#
_symmetry.space_group_name_H-M   'P 1'
#
loop_
_entity.id
_entity.type
_entity.pdbx_description
1 polymer ?
#
loop_
_entity_poly.entity_id
_entity_poly.type
_entity_poly.pdbx_seq_one_letter_code
_entity_poly.pdbx_strand_id
1 'polypeptide(L)'
;MDMDNELKIGKIILDVKAYEFSYEGYGVFRINKFPILIENLLKNEIADIKIESINSKYALARVINRKTNSPERRNIIDIETYRAGNTPLEIMNYVSQINFKKMILTDLFKREIGWTKNINFIPSINEFSYRNKITLQWVIENNDIKIGFFEKKTHKIVSFKKCVLINGKFNEFVRLFIQNLNNNRKEWLVYKNIFSVTFKYSEKYNEFLIIFNTTNSKNISLNLISKFQKNDLKIGIFQNIFNLDKVRLIKTIKIFGSDYLTYKIGKYKFFVGPNSFFQINEEQMLKIYNKIKVLLMIKGNESLFDVYSGISTIGIYLAHNLKEVISIEINKESVEFAKFSAKLNNVSNIKFIQKDATKYFTNLNSDSYVNNDNILVFDPPRNGLNKNVLYALKNIKVNKIIYLSCNPRTLVRDLKELIGLKYKVKFVEGYDMFPQTYHIETLVLLER
;
A
#
# COMPACT_ATOMS: atom_id res chain seq x y z
N MET A 1 21.61 0.11 -44.19
CA MET A 1 20.89 -0.91 -43.42
C MET A 1 19.48 -0.41 -43.23
N ASP A 2 18.56 -1.12 -43.83
CA ASP A 2 17.22 -0.71 -44.17
C ASP A 2 16.38 -0.16 -43.02
N MET A 3 15.71 0.98 -43.30
CA MET A 3 14.75 1.64 -42.42
C MET A 3 13.40 0.90 -42.28
N ASP A 4 13.31 -0.35 -42.75
CA ASP A 4 12.05 -1.12 -42.82
C ASP A 4 11.75 -2.00 -41.61
N ASN A 5 12.34 -1.71 -40.48
CA ASN A 5 12.05 -2.47 -39.26
C ASN A 5 11.22 -1.66 -38.25
N GLU A 6 10.15 -1.06 -38.73
CA GLU A 6 9.23 -0.29 -37.90
C GLU A 6 8.69 -1.15 -36.79
N LEU A 7 8.82 -0.67 -35.56
CA LEU A 7 8.27 -1.34 -34.37
C LEU A 7 6.74 -1.30 -34.44
N LYS A 8 6.09 -2.48 -34.54
CA LYS A 8 4.63 -2.61 -34.64
C LYS A 8 4.08 -3.63 -33.65
N ILE A 9 2.83 -3.44 -33.25
CA ILE A 9 2.11 -4.38 -32.39
C ILE A 9 2.02 -5.74 -33.10
N GLY A 10 2.27 -6.81 -32.35
CA GLY A 10 2.29 -8.18 -32.85
C GLY A 10 3.63 -8.64 -33.41
N LYS A 11 4.60 -7.71 -33.64
CA LYS A 11 5.95 -8.06 -34.12
C LYS A 11 6.66 -8.97 -33.11
N ILE A 12 7.30 -10.01 -33.64
CA ILE A 12 8.16 -10.91 -32.88
C ILE A 12 9.60 -10.47 -33.10
N ILE A 13 10.38 -10.38 -32.02
CA ILE A 13 11.80 -10.07 -32.01
C ILE A 13 12.50 -11.23 -31.32
N LEU A 14 13.46 -11.82 -32.01
CA LEU A 14 14.20 -12.98 -31.56
C LEU A 14 15.45 -12.56 -30.77
N ASP A 15 15.91 -13.42 -29.86
CA ASP A 15 17.19 -13.33 -29.15
C ASP A 15 17.41 -12.01 -28.40
N VAL A 16 16.32 -11.47 -27.84
CA VAL A 16 16.37 -10.21 -27.07
C VAL A 16 16.98 -10.47 -25.70
N LYS A 17 18.07 -9.76 -25.38
CA LYS A 17 18.69 -9.76 -24.05
C LYS A 17 18.22 -8.54 -23.25
N ALA A 18 17.72 -8.75 -22.01
CA ALA A 18 17.43 -7.65 -21.10
C ALA A 18 18.73 -7.15 -20.44
N TYR A 19 18.97 -5.84 -20.49
CA TYR A 19 20.20 -5.25 -19.94
C TYR A 19 20.00 -4.59 -18.57
N GLU A 20 18.79 -4.16 -18.29
CA GLU A 20 18.43 -3.46 -17.06
C GLU A 20 16.99 -3.78 -16.64
N PHE A 21 16.56 -3.25 -15.50
CA PHE A 21 15.18 -3.33 -15.06
C PHE A 21 14.48 -1.98 -15.17
N SER A 22 13.20 -1.99 -15.51
CA SER A 22 12.31 -0.85 -15.27
C SER A 22 12.02 -0.70 -13.78
N TYR A 23 11.41 0.42 -13.40
CA TYR A 23 10.97 0.65 -12.02
C TYR A 23 9.98 -0.43 -11.52
N GLU A 24 9.16 -0.96 -12.42
CA GLU A 24 8.16 -1.99 -12.12
C GLU A 24 8.74 -3.43 -12.17
N GLY A 25 10.04 -3.58 -12.43
CA GLY A 25 10.72 -4.86 -12.50
C GLY A 25 10.62 -5.59 -13.83
N TYR A 26 10.21 -4.90 -14.92
CA TYR A 26 10.29 -5.44 -16.26
C TYR A 26 11.75 -5.47 -16.76
N GLY A 27 12.12 -6.50 -17.48
CA GLY A 27 13.37 -6.46 -18.26
C GLY A 27 13.31 -5.38 -19.34
N VAL A 28 14.42 -4.67 -19.55
CA VAL A 28 14.48 -3.58 -20.54
C VAL A 28 15.47 -3.94 -21.64
N PHE A 29 14.99 -3.81 -22.87
CA PHE A 29 15.76 -3.83 -24.09
C PHE A 29 15.54 -2.51 -24.85
N ARG A 30 16.44 -2.10 -25.73
CA ARG A 30 16.29 -0.85 -26.50
C ARG A 30 16.55 -1.08 -28.00
N ILE A 31 15.67 -0.49 -28.81
CA ILE A 31 15.89 -0.35 -30.26
C ILE A 31 16.06 1.14 -30.54
N ASN A 32 17.20 1.55 -31.08
CA ASN A 32 17.49 2.96 -31.39
C ASN A 32 17.19 3.91 -30.20
N LYS A 33 17.62 3.52 -28.98
CA LYS A 33 17.35 4.21 -27.68
C LYS A 33 15.89 4.13 -27.18
N PHE A 34 14.94 3.66 -28.00
CA PHE A 34 13.55 3.50 -27.59
C PHE A 34 13.39 2.26 -26.70
N PRO A 35 12.87 2.39 -25.46
CA PRO A 35 12.81 1.28 -24.52
C PRO A 35 11.65 0.33 -24.81
N ILE A 36 11.94 -0.96 -24.75
CA ILE A 36 10.96 -2.05 -24.75
C ILE A 36 10.99 -2.68 -23.37
N LEU A 37 9.86 -2.60 -22.66
CA LEU A 37 9.66 -3.17 -21.34
C LEU A 37 9.07 -4.57 -21.50
N ILE A 38 9.79 -5.58 -21.02
CA ILE A 38 9.48 -6.99 -21.28
C ILE A 38 8.99 -7.63 -19.97
N GLU A 39 7.73 -8.02 -19.97
CA GLU A 39 7.15 -8.71 -18.82
C GLU A 39 7.74 -10.12 -18.68
N ASN A 40 8.03 -10.54 -17.42
CA ASN A 40 8.59 -11.85 -17.11
C ASN A 40 9.95 -12.13 -17.75
N LEU A 41 10.80 -11.13 -17.94
CA LEU A 41 12.19 -11.27 -18.36
C LEU A 41 13.11 -10.61 -17.34
N LEU A 42 14.05 -11.37 -16.77
CA LEU A 42 15.04 -10.84 -15.83
C LEU A 42 16.26 -10.29 -16.59
N LYS A 43 17.00 -9.43 -15.89
CA LYS A 43 18.28 -8.91 -16.41
C LYS A 43 19.20 -10.08 -16.79
N ASN A 44 19.87 -9.94 -17.95
CA ASN A 44 20.76 -10.90 -18.57
C ASN A 44 20.09 -12.15 -19.16
N GLU A 45 18.80 -12.34 -19.04
CA GLU A 45 18.10 -13.40 -19.75
C GLU A 45 17.92 -13.05 -21.23
N ILE A 46 17.89 -14.08 -22.06
CA ILE A 46 17.64 -14.01 -23.49
C ILE A 46 16.30 -14.70 -23.79
N ALA A 47 15.46 -14.03 -24.58
CA ALA A 47 14.16 -14.56 -24.97
C ALA A 47 13.72 -14.04 -26.34
N ASP A 48 12.84 -14.79 -27.00
CA ASP A 48 12.01 -14.29 -28.08
C ASP A 48 10.81 -13.58 -27.48
N ILE A 49 10.50 -12.38 -27.97
CA ILE A 49 9.46 -11.52 -27.42
C ILE A 49 8.43 -11.13 -28.47
N LYS A 50 7.22 -10.84 -28.05
CA LYS A 50 6.15 -10.28 -28.88
C LYS A 50 5.74 -8.92 -28.36
N ILE A 51 5.69 -7.90 -29.23
CA ILE A 51 5.22 -6.56 -28.90
C ILE A 51 3.71 -6.59 -28.69
N GLU A 52 3.24 -6.09 -27.53
CA GLU A 52 1.82 -6.06 -27.17
C GLU A 52 1.20 -4.67 -27.29
N SER A 53 1.97 -3.63 -26.96
CA SER A 53 1.51 -2.24 -27.09
C SER A 53 2.68 -1.30 -27.30
N ILE A 54 2.41 -0.14 -27.89
CA ILE A 54 3.39 0.90 -28.13
C ILE A 54 2.76 2.24 -27.76
N ASN A 55 3.51 3.07 -27.04
CA ASN A 55 3.15 4.46 -26.78
C ASN A 55 4.37 5.37 -27.09
N SER A 56 4.23 6.68 -26.89
CA SER A 56 5.28 7.65 -27.22
C SER A 56 6.58 7.50 -26.41
N LYS A 57 6.57 6.77 -25.29
CA LYS A 57 7.72 6.67 -24.38
C LYS A 57 8.36 5.29 -24.33
N TYR A 58 7.61 4.24 -24.59
CA TYR A 58 8.08 2.84 -24.55
C TYR A 58 7.12 1.90 -25.28
N ALA A 59 7.58 0.70 -25.58
CA ALA A 59 6.75 -0.43 -25.95
C ALA A 59 6.66 -1.43 -24.79
N LEU A 60 5.54 -2.16 -24.71
CA LEU A 60 5.40 -3.32 -23.84
C LEU A 60 5.51 -4.59 -24.68
N ALA A 61 6.21 -5.57 -24.18
CA ALA A 61 6.35 -6.88 -24.80
C ALA A 61 6.18 -8.00 -23.75
N ARG A 62 5.82 -9.18 -24.22
CA ARG A 62 5.84 -10.40 -23.43
C ARG A 62 6.82 -11.41 -23.98
N VAL A 63 7.35 -12.25 -23.11
CA VAL A 63 8.15 -13.42 -23.49
C VAL A 63 7.28 -14.44 -24.20
N ILE A 64 7.75 -14.95 -25.35
CA ILE A 64 7.17 -16.08 -26.08
C ILE A 64 7.96 -17.36 -25.73
N ASN A 65 9.29 -17.28 -25.87
CA ASN A 65 10.19 -18.38 -25.63
C ASN A 65 11.44 -17.86 -24.90
N ARG A 66 11.71 -18.37 -23.70
CA ARG A 66 12.92 -18.00 -22.93
C ARG A 66 14.03 -18.99 -23.25
N LYS A 67 15.16 -18.46 -23.69
CA LYS A 67 16.34 -19.26 -24.10
C LYS A 67 17.32 -19.49 -22.94
N THR A 68 17.45 -18.50 -22.04
CA THR A 68 18.34 -18.60 -20.88
C THR A 68 17.64 -18.16 -19.62
N ASN A 69 18.00 -18.76 -18.50
CA ASN A 69 17.51 -18.38 -17.18
C ASN A 69 18.60 -17.67 -16.37
N SER A 70 18.24 -16.59 -15.71
CA SER A 70 19.08 -15.97 -14.69
C SER A 70 19.18 -16.87 -13.45
N PRO A 71 20.31 -16.92 -12.73
CA PRO A 71 20.41 -17.59 -11.44
C PRO A 71 19.50 -16.94 -10.36
N GLU A 72 19.05 -15.71 -10.61
CA GLU A 72 18.12 -14.98 -9.75
C GLU A 72 16.66 -15.42 -9.92
N ARG A 73 16.38 -16.18 -10.99
CA ARG A 73 15.03 -16.64 -11.31
C ARG A 73 14.56 -17.73 -10.37
N ARG A 74 13.29 -17.63 -9.97
CA ARG A 74 12.57 -18.74 -9.32
C ARG A 74 11.25 -19.06 -10.03
N ASN A 75 10.71 -20.23 -9.74
CA ASN A 75 9.38 -20.60 -10.20
C ASN A 75 8.32 -19.81 -9.45
N ILE A 76 7.24 -19.45 -10.17
CA ILE A 76 6.06 -18.80 -9.60
C ILE A 76 5.33 -19.84 -8.73
N ILE A 77 5.06 -19.47 -7.47
CA ILE A 77 4.40 -20.34 -6.48
C ILE A 77 2.87 -20.30 -6.67
N ASP A 78 2.35 -19.12 -7.04
CA ASP A 78 0.91 -18.91 -7.21
C ASP A 78 0.62 -18.15 -8.51
N ILE A 79 0.35 -18.94 -9.54
CA ILE A 79 0.14 -18.39 -10.89
C ILE A 79 -1.08 -17.47 -10.98
N GLU A 80 -2.14 -17.73 -10.20
CA GLU A 80 -3.33 -16.90 -10.16
C GLU A 80 -3.04 -15.52 -9.56
N THR A 81 -2.34 -15.48 -8.42
CA THR A 81 -1.93 -14.22 -7.77
C THR A 81 -0.94 -13.44 -8.65
N TYR A 82 -0.03 -14.13 -9.36
CA TYR A 82 0.89 -13.52 -10.32
C TYR A 82 0.16 -12.92 -11.53
N ARG A 83 -0.75 -13.68 -12.18
CA ARG A 83 -1.57 -13.20 -13.31
C ARG A 83 -2.42 -12.00 -12.95
N ALA A 84 -2.88 -11.93 -11.73
CA ALA A 84 -3.59 -10.77 -11.18
C ALA A 84 -2.67 -9.54 -10.98
N GLY A 85 -1.36 -9.67 -11.16
CA GLY A 85 -0.39 -8.59 -10.96
C GLY A 85 -0.15 -8.24 -9.49
N ASN A 86 -0.53 -9.11 -8.56
CA ASN A 86 -0.33 -8.89 -7.12
C ASN A 86 1.09 -9.26 -6.65
N THR A 87 1.81 -10.09 -7.43
CA THR A 87 3.17 -10.57 -7.14
C THR A 87 4.11 -10.42 -8.34
N PRO A 88 4.24 -9.23 -8.95
CA PRO A 88 4.99 -9.06 -10.20
C PRO A 88 6.48 -9.39 -10.09
N LEU A 89 7.08 -9.35 -8.90
CA LEU A 89 8.48 -9.72 -8.66
C LEU A 89 8.67 -11.18 -8.22
N GLU A 90 7.62 -11.99 -8.14
CA GLU A 90 7.70 -13.38 -7.70
C GLU A 90 8.61 -14.25 -8.60
N ILE A 91 8.87 -13.80 -9.82
CA ILE A 91 9.84 -14.44 -10.73
C ILE A 91 11.30 -14.33 -10.27
N MET A 92 11.61 -13.44 -9.32
CA MET A 92 12.93 -13.27 -8.71
C MET A 92 12.99 -13.96 -7.35
N ASN A 93 14.12 -14.54 -6.97
CA ASN A 93 14.36 -14.92 -5.59
C ASN A 93 14.35 -13.68 -4.68
N TYR A 94 14.08 -13.88 -3.39
CA TYR A 94 13.82 -12.77 -2.48
C TYR A 94 15.02 -11.84 -2.27
N VAL A 95 16.23 -12.39 -2.25
CA VAL A 95 17.46 -11.59 -2.13
C VAL A 95 17.61 -10.64 -3.33
N SER A 96 17.33 -11.14 -4.54
CA SER A 96 17.36 -10.32 -5.74
C SER A 96 16.28 -9.25 -5.77
N GLN A 97 15.08 -9.52 -5.22
CA GLN A 97 14.05 -8.49 -5.04
C GLN A 97 14.52 -7.35 -4.13
N ILE A 98 15.18 -7.68 -3.02
CA ILE A 98 15.73 -6.68 -2.08
C ILE A 98 16.82 -5.84 -2.76
N ASN A 99 17.76 -6.49 -3.46
CA ASN A 99 18.83 -5.82 -4.20
C ASN A 99 18.27 -4.89 -5.29
N PHE A 100 17.26 -5.37 -6.04
CA PHE A 100 16.55 -4.57 -7.04
C PHE A 100 15.92 -3.32 -6.44
N LYS A 101 15.16 -3.45 -5.37
CA LYS A 101 14.50 -2.33 -4.68
C LYS A 101 15.50 -1.34 -4.11
N LYS A 102 16.57 -1.84 -3.49
CA LYS A 102 17.67 -1.02 -2.99
C LYS A 102 18.35 -0.23 -4.12
N MET A 103 18.63 -0.86 -5.24
CA MET A 103 19.23 -0.23 -6.42
C MET A 103 18.32 0.90 -6.94
N ILE A 104 17.03 0.62 -7.16
CA ILE A 104 16.05 1.61 -7.63
C ILE A 104 15.99 2.83 -6.70
N LEU A 105 15.94 2.59 -5.40
CA LEU A 105 15.88 3.68 -4.41
C LEU A 105 17.17 4.50 -4.42
N THR A 106 18.33 3.85 -4.42
CA THR A 106 19.65 4.51 -4.41
C THR A 106 19.84 5.37 -5.67
N ASP A 107 19.54 4.82 -6.85
CA ASP A 107 19.70 5.53 -8.13
C ASP A 107 18.75 6.74 -8.21
N LEU A 108 17.52 6.58 -7.74
CA LEU A 108 16.54 7.67 -7.69
C LEU A 108 17.00 8.82 -6.78
N PHE A 109 17.43 8.52 -5.57
CA PHE A 109 17.89 9.53 -4.61
C PHE A 109 19.17 10.21 -5.06
N LYS A 110 20.13 9.46 -5.64
CA LYS A 110 21.36 10.01 -6.21
C LYS A 110 21.03 10.99 -7.34
N ARG A 111 20.19 10.59 -8.29
CA ARG A 111 19.85 11.41 -9.46
C ARG A 111 19.05 12.66 -9.11
N GLU A 112 18.07 12.52 -8.22
CA GLU A 112 17.09 13.57 -7.99
C GLU A 112 17.51 14.60 -6.93
N ILE A 113 18.24 14.19 -5.90
CA ILE A 113 18.63 15.08 -4.78
C ILE A 113 20.13 15.00 -4.45
N GLY A 114 20.95 14.34 -5.27
CA GLY A 114 22.39 14.25 -5.06
C GLY A 114 22.80 13.43 -3.82
N TRP A 115 21.96 12.53 -3.34
CA TRP A 115 22.28 11.68 -2.18
C TRP A 115 23.30 10.61 -2.55
N THR A 116 24.48 10.66 -1.92
CA THR A 116 25.60 9.74 -2.21
C THR A 116 25.90 8.73 -1.09
N LYS A 117 25.27 8.90 0.09
CA LYS A 117 25.45 7.96 1.19
C LYS A 117 24.73 6.65 0.91
N ASN A 118 25.24 5.54 1.44
CA ASN A 118 24.58 4.25 1.33
C ASN A 118 23.16 4.31 1.91
N ILE A 119 22.20 3.77 1.17
CA ILE A 119 20.84 3.58 1.66
C ILE A 119 20.72 2.14 2.12
N ASN A 120 20.47 1.96 3.41
CA ASN A 120 20.15 0.64 3.94
C ASN A 120 18.73 0.23 3.51
N PHE A 121 18.50 -1.07 3.28
CA PHE A 121 17.22 -1.60 2.87
C PHE A 121 16.85 -2.80 3.75
N ILE A 122 15.75 -2.68 4.49
CA ILE A 122 15.32 -3.64 5.50
C ILE A 122 14.36 -4.66 4.87
N PRO A 123 14.75 -5.94 4.78
CA PRO A 123 13.88 -6.98 4.26
C PRO A 123 12.73 -7.27 5.21
N SER A 124 11.62 -7.78 4.66
CA SER A 124 10.55 -8.38 5.45
C SER A 124 11.01 -9.71 6.04
N ILE A 125 10.53 -10.05 7.23
CA ILE A 125 10.75 -11.37 7.82
C ILE A 125 10.03 -12.42 6.98
N ASN A 126 8.80 -12.13 6.59
CA ASN A 126 7.97 -12.99 5.77
C ASN A 126 7.85 -12.40 4.36
N GLU A 127 8.30 -13.12 3.35
CA GLU A 127 8.14 -12.73 1.95
C GLU A 127 6.74 -13.05 1.40
N PHE A 128 5.99 -13.91 2.11
CA PHE A 128 4.60 -14.31 1.85
C PHE A 128 3.78 -14.19 3.14
N SER A 129 2.47 -14.38 3.04
CA SER A 129 1.54 -14.44 4.17
C SER A 129 1.53 -13.23 5.12
N TYR A 130 1.99 -12.08 4.65
CA TYR A 130 2.13 -10.87 5.46
C TYR A 130 0.91 -9.93 5.42
N ARG A 131 0.02 -10.10 4.41
CA ARG A 131 -1.13 -9.19 4.26
C ARG A 131 -2.26 -9.54 5.21
N ASN A 132 -2.77 -8.52 5.85
CA ASN A 132 -3.95 -8.58 6.69
C ASN A 132 -5.23 -8.07 5.99
N LYS A 133 -5.16 -7.77 4.70
CA LYS A 133 -6.27 -7.25 3.90
C LYS A 133 -6.18 -7.70 2.46
N ILE A 134 -7.31 -8.12 1.88
CA ILE A 134 -7.49 -8.30 0.43
C ILE A 134 -8.83 -7.74 -0.02
N THR A 135 -8.92 -7.37 -1.30
CA THR A 135 -10.18 -7.00 -1.95
C THR A 135 -10.34 -7.87 -3.19
N LEU A 136 -11.44 -8.58 -3.27
CA LEU A 136 -11.81 -9.39 -4.41
C LEU A 136 -12.92 -8.68 -5.21
N GLN A 137 -12.81 -8.73 -6.51
CA GLN A 137 -13.81 -8.22 -7.43
C GLN A 137 -15.02 -9.15 -7.47
N TRP A 138 -16.20 -8.60 -7.66
CA TRP A 138 -17.46 -9.31 -7.77
C TRP A 138 -18.07 -8.96 -9.11
N VAL A 139 -18.22 -9.96 -9.99
CA VAL A 139 -18.77 -9.79 -11.32
C VAL A 139 -19.87 -10.83 -11.53
N ILE A 140 -21.00 -10.39 -12.06
CA ILE A 140 -22.11 -11.27 -12.46
C ILE A 140 -22.14 -11.35 -13.98
N GLU A 141 -21.90 -12.55 -14.52
CA GLU A 141 -21.93 -12.85 -15.94
C GLU A 141 -22.74 -14.14 -16.18
N ASN A 142 -23.67 -14.14 -17.14
CA ASN A 142 -24.47 -15.30 -17.52
C ASN A 142 -25.16 -15.99 -16.32
N ASN A 143 -25.73 -15.22 -15.40
CA ASN A 143 -26.32 -15.70 -14.15
C ASN A 143 -25.33 -16.49 -13.26
N ASP A 144 -24.03 -16.19 -13.39
CA ASP A 144 -22.98 -16.71 -12.55
C ASP A 144 -22.28 -15.59 -11.78
N ILE A 145 -21.89 -15.86 -10.53
CA ILE A 145 -21.11 -14.94 -9.69
C ILE A 145 -19.66 -15.38 -9.72
N LYS A 146 -18.82 -14.51 -10.27
CA LYS A 146 -17.37 -14.69 -10.28
C LYS A 146 -16.74 -13.79 -9.24
N ILE A 147 -15.95 -14.37 -8.35
CA ILE A 147 -15.19 -13.66 -7.31
C ILE A 147 -13.71 -13.98 -7.44
N GLY A 148 -12.88 -12.94 -7.48
CA GLY A 148 -11.44 -13.09 -7.61
C GLY A 148 -10.74 -11.75 -7.83
N PHE A 149 -9.54 -11.82 -8.35
CA PHE A 149 -8.79 -10.62 -8.74
C PHE A 149 -9.04 -10.32 -10.23
N PHE A 150 -8.94 -9.06 -10.62
CA PHE A 150 -8.82 -8.78 -12.04
C PHE A 150 -7.45 -9.27 -12.56
N GLU A 151 -7.45 -9.92 -13.69
CA GLU A 151 -6.23 -10.18 -14.45
C GLU A 151 -5.61 -8.85 -14.87
N LYS A 152 -4.31 -8.76 -14.73
CA LYS A 152 -3.56 -7.53 -14.99
C LYS A 152 -3.92 -6.90 -16.34
N LYS A 153 -4.21 -5.59 -16.34
CA LYS A 153 -4.63 -4.79 -17.50
C LYS A 153 -5.94 -5.24 -18.18
N THR A 154 -6.73 -6.07 -17.54
CA THR A 154 -8.03 -6.51 -18.05
C THR A 154 -9.10 -6.40 -16.97
N HIS A 155 -10.37 -6.61 -17.35
CA HIS A 155 -11.49 -6.78 -16.43
C HIS A 155 -11.91 -8.25 -16.27
N LYS A 156 -11.11 -9.19 -16.78
CA LYS A 156 -11.37 -10.61 -16.60
C LYS A 156 -11.07 -11.02 -15.16
N ILE A 157 -11.93 -11.84 -14.59
CA ILE A 157 -11.72 -12.37 -13.24
C ILE A 157 -10.80 -13.60 -13.28
N VAL A 158 -9.72 -13.52 -12.53
CA VAL A 158 -8.95 -14.68 -12.09
C VAL A 158 -9.62 -15.17 -10.80
N SER A 159 -10.33 -16.28 -10.87
CA SER A 159 -11.08 -16.82 -9.73
C SER A 159 -10.18 -17.08 -8.54
N PHE A 160 -10.63 -16.68 -7.35
CA PHE A 160 -9.87 -16.90 -6.14
C PHE A 160 -9.86 -18.38 -5.76
N LYS A 161 -8.69 -18.98 -5.67
CA LYS A 161 -8.44 -20.29 -5.08
C LYS A 161 -7.64 -20.18 -3.80
N LYS A 162 -6.56 -19.44 -3.88
CA LYS A 162 -5.69 -19.04 -2.77
C LYS A 162 -4.97 -17.75 -3.12
N CYS A 163 -4.33 -17.12 -2.15
CA CYS A 163 -3.41 -16.01 -2.35
C CYS A 163 -2.20 -16.20 -1.43
N VAL A 164 -1.01 -16.28 -2.00
CA VAL A 164 0.23 -16.50 -1.21
C VAL A 164 0.55 -15.32 -0.28
N LEU A 165 -0.04 -14.15 -0.50
CA LEU A 165 0.21 -12.96 0.30
C LEU A 165 -0.54 -12.92 1.62
N ILE A 166 -1.55 -13.77 1.81
CA ILE A 166 -2.30 -13.91 3.07
C ILE A 166 -2.04 -15.28 3.69
N ASN A 167 -2.15 -15.38 5.02
CA ASN A 167 -1.87 -16.64 5.72
C ASN A 167 -2.93 -17.73 5.47
N GLY A 168 -2.65 -18.95 5.94
CA GLY A 168 -3.50 -20.12 5.72
C GLY A 168 -4.91 -19.96 6.27
N LYS A 169 -5.07 -19.43 7.50
CA LYS A 169 -6.39 -19.20 8.12
C LYS A 169 -7.21 -18.18 7.34
N PHE A 170 -6.57 -17.12 6.89
CA PHE A 170 -7.23 -16.10 6.09
C PHE A 170 -7.66 -16.65 4.72
N ASN A 171 -6.79 -17.43 4.05
CA ASN A 171 -7.13 -18.14 2.81
C ASN A 171 -8.32 -19.08 3.01
N GLU A 172 -8.34 -19.86 4.08
CA GLU A 172 -9.43 -20.78 4.40
C GLU A 172 -10.74 -20.01 4.60
N PHE A 173 -10.71 -18.93 5.38
CA PHE A 173 -11.90 -18.11 5.61
C PHE A 173 -12.50 -17.58 4.30
N VAL A 174 -11.68 -16.99 3.43
CA VAL A 174 -12.14 -16.46 2.13
C VAL A 174 -12.69 -17.57 1.24
N ARG A 175 -12.05 -18.74 1.23
CA ARG A 175 -12.52 -19.90 0.45
C ARG A 175 -13.88 -20.41 0.95
N LEU A 176 -14.06 -20.52 2.28
CA LEU A 176 -15.33 -20.91 2.88
C LEU A 176 -16.44 -19.87 2.61
N PHE A 177 -16.09 -18.58 2.60
CA PHE A 177 -17.02 -17.53 2.19
C PHE A 177 -17.49 -17.74 0.75
N ILE A 178 -16.58 -17.96 -0.20
CA ILE A 178 -16.90 -18.20 -1.61
C ILE A 178 -17.71 -19.48 -1.78
N GLN A 179 -17.37 -20.56 -1.07
CA GLN A 179 -18.13 -21.82 -1.09
C GLN A 179 -19.57 -21.62 -0.61
N ASN A 180 -19.75 -20.91 0.50
CA ASN A 180 -21.08 -20.60 1.02
C ASN A 180 -21.90 -19.76 0.02
N LEU A 181 -21.25 -18.78 -0.61
CA LEU A 181 -21.89 -17.96 -1.65
C LEU A 181 -22.35 -18.83 -2.82
N ASN A 182 -21.53 -19.77 -3.29
CA ASN A 182 -21.88 -20.67 -4.39
C ASN A 182 -23.05 -21.59 -4.01
N ASN A 183 -23.10 -22.09 -2.77
CA ASN A 183 -24.20 -22.92 -2.27
C ASN A 183 -25.54 -22.15 -2.18
N ASN A 184 -25.50 -20.83 -2.03
CA ASN A 184 -26.68 -19.96 -1.94
C ASN A 184 -26.76 -18.99 -3.12
N ARG A 185 -26.24 -19.38 -4.27
CA ARG A 185 -26.03 -18.54 -5.44
C ARG A 185 -27.30 -17.80 -5.91
N LYS A 186 -28.45 -18.48 -5.98
CA LYS A 186 -29.73 -17.88 -6.41
C LYS A 186 -30.10 -16.67 -5.55
N GLU A 187 -29.86 -16.76 -4.26
CA GLU A 187 -30.16 -15.69 -3.31
C GLU A 187 -29.18 -14.50 -3.47
N TRP A 188 -27.92 -14.77 -3.85
CA TRP A 188 -26.91 -13.72 -4.06
C TRP A 188 -27.01 -13.01 -5.41
N LEU A 189 -27.59 -13.65 -6.43
CA LEU A 189 -27.77 -13.06 -7.76
C LEU A 189 -28.67 -11.80 -7.78
N VAL A 190 -29.49 -11.60 -6.74
CA VAL A 190 -30.32 -10.38 -6.62
C VAL A 190 -29.49 -9.13 -6.28
N TYR A 191 -28.23 -9.28 -5.82
CA TYR A 191 -27.35 -8.19 -5.42
C TYR A 191 -26.41 -7.77 -6.56
N LYS A 192 -26.98 -7.38 -7.70
CA LYS A 192 -26.24 -6.91 -8.90
C LYS A 192 -25.42 -5.62 -8.64
N ASN A 193 -25.70 -4.94 -7.54
CA ASN A 193 -25.02 -3.71 -7.13
C ASN A 193 -23.69 -3.92 -6.39
N ILE A 194 -23.37 -5.15 -6.00
CA ILE A 194 -22.06 -5.46 -5.41
C ILE A 194 -21.02 -5.48 -6.54
N PHE A 195 -19.90 -4.77 -6.36
CA PHE A 195 -18.81 -4.78 -7.33
C PHE A 195 -17.49 -5.32 -6.74
N SER A 196 -17.35 -5.36 -5.42
CA SER A 196 -16.20 -6.00 -4.75
C SER A 196 -16.52 -6.33 -3.30
N VAL A 197 -15.73 -7.23 -2.73
CA VAL A 197 -15.76 -7.59 -1.31
C VAL A 197 -14.35 -7.42 -0.75
N THR A 198 -14.22 -6.64 0.33
CA THR A 198 -12.97 -6.47 1.05
C THR A 198 -13.00 -7.32 2.31
N PHE A 199 -11.95 -8.08 2.52
CA PHE A 199 -11.71 -8.85 3.72
C PHE A 199 -10.54 -8.25 4.48
N LYS A 200 -10.70 -8.06 5.79
CA LYS A 200 -9.62 -7.69 6.71
C LYS A 200 -9.54 -8.76 7.80
N TYR A 201 -8.34 -9.07 8.24
CA TYR A 201 -8.08 -10.10 9.23
C TYR A 201 -7.05 -9.66 10.26
N SER A 202 -7.38 -9.81 11.53
CA SER A 202 -6.45 -9.70 12.64
C SER A 202 -6.05 -11.10 13.10
N GLU A 203 -4.86 -11.56 12.72
CA GLU A 203 -4.39 -12.91 13.01
C GLU A 203 -4.30 -13.16 14.53
N LYS A 204 -3.72 -12.20 15.25
CA LYS A 204 -3.48 -12.31 16.69
C LYS A 204 -4.76 -12.47 17.50
N TYR A 205 -5.86 -11.86 17.06
CA TYR A 205 -7.14 -11.86 17.77
C TYR A 205 -8.18 -12.74 17.09
N ASN A 206 -7.84 -13.37 15.96
CA ASN A 206 -8.74 -14.20 15.15
C ASN A 206 -10.05 -13.49 14.80
N GLU A 207 -9.95 -12.21 14.39
CA GLU A 207 -11.08 -11.33 14.08
C GLU A 207 -11.11 -11.04 12.57
N PHE A 208 -12.31 -11.01 11.99
CA PHE A 208 -12.53 -10.70 10.56
C PHE A 208 -13.49 -9.53 10.36
N LEU A 209 -13.23 -8.70 9.34
CA LEU A 209 -14.24 -7.83 8.74
C LEU A 209 -14.48 -8.23 7.29
N ILE A 210 -15.76 -8.31 6.92
CA ILE A 210 -16.24 -8.48 5.54
C ILE A 210 -16.95 -7.20 5.15
N ILE A 211 -16.52 -6.58 4.06
CA ILE A 211 -17.05 -5.29 3.63
C ILE A 211 -17.50 -5.44 2.17
N PHE A 212 -18.81 -5.44 1.95
CA PHE A 212 -19.40 -5.43 0.63
C PHE A 212 -19.38 -4.01 0.06
N ASN A 213 -18.73 -3.79 -1.06
CA ASN A 213 -18.72 -2.51 -1.74
C ASN A 213 -19.80 -2.49 -2.82
N THR A 214 -20.74 -1.57 -2.71
CA THR A 214 -21.96 -1.51 -3.51
C THR A 214 -22.19 -0.14 -4.13
N THR A 215 -23.00 -0.08 -5.18
CA THR A 215 -23.35 1.20 -5.85
C THR A 215 -24.74 1.73 -5.43
N ASN A 216 -25.47 1.01 -4.62
CA ASN A 216 -26.76 1.45 -4.07
C ASN A 216 -27.01 0.89 -2.67
N SER A 217 -28.12 1.30 -2.05
CA SER A 217 -28.49 1.01 -0.68
C SER A 217 -29.33 -0.26 -0.51
N LYS A 218 -29.42 -1.15 -1.50
CA LYS A 218 -30.13 -2.43 -1.32
C LYS A 218 -29.49 -3.21 -0.19
N ASN A 219 -30.20 -3.38 0.90
CA ASN A 219 -29.71 -4.05 2.10
C ASN A 219 -29.44 -5.53 1.82
N ILE A 220 -28.28 -6.01 2.24
CA ILE A 220 -27.91 -7.41 2.17
C ILE A 220 -28.64 -8.16 3.31
N SER A 221 -29.30 -9.27 2.98
CA SER A 221 -30.10 -10.05 3.91
C SER A 221 -29.28 -10.66 5.05
N LEU A 222 -29.76 -10.49 6.30
CA LEU A 222 -29.15 -11.12 7.47
C LEU A 222 -29.16 -12.65 7.41
N ASN A 223 -30.19 -13.25 6.77
CA ASN A 223 -30.27 -14.71 6.60
C ASN A 223 -29.11 -15.27 5.77
N LEU A 224 -28.64 -14.52 4.76
CA LEU A 224 -27.45 -14.90 3.99
C LEU A 224 -26.19 -14.80 4.80
N ILE A 225 -26.13 -13.83 5.70
CA ILE A 225 -24.97 -13.50 6.52
C ILE A 225 -24.83 -14.45 7.70
N SER A 226 -25.93 -14.87 8.34
CA SER A 226 -25.89 -15.83 9.45
C SER A 226 -25.23 -17.15 9.06
N LYS A 227 -25.27 -17.52 7.79
CA LYS A 227 -24.61 -18.73 7.25
C LYS A 227 -23.07 -18.65 7.29
N PHE A 228 -22.46 -17.48 7.52
CA PHE A 228 -21.01 -17.32 7.68
C PHE A 228 -20.52 -17.44 9.11
N GLN A 229 -21.42 -17.57 10.08
CA GLN A 229 -21.06 -17.66 11.51
C GLN A 229 -20.40 -19.00 11.81
N LYS A 230 -19.19 -18.95 12.36
CA LYS A 230 -18.55 -20.04 13.10
C LYS A 230 -18.39 -19.60 14.55
N ASN A 231 -18.69 -20.46 15.51
CA ASN A 231 -18.80 -20.14 16.93
C ASN A 231 -17.53 -19.51 17.56
N ASP A 232 -16.35 -19.68 16.94
CA ASP A 232 -15.09 -19.20 17.50
C ASP A 232 -14.49 -17.97 16.77
N LEU A 233 -15.23 -17.38 15.82
CA LEU A 233 -14.74 -16.26 15.03
C LEU A 233 -15.50 -14.98 15.38
N LYS A 234 -14.78 -13.94 15.74
CA LYS A 234 -15.35 -12.59 15.86
C LYS A 234 -15.39 -11.95 14.47
N ILE A 235 -16.58 -11.81 13.93
CA ILE A 235 -16.81 -11.30 12.58
C ILE A 235 -17.60 -10.01 12.63
N GLY A 236 -17.18 -8.99 11.89
CA GLY A 236 -17.96 -7.81 11.57
C GLY A 236 -18.30 -7.78 10.07
N ILE A 237 -19.53 -7.40 9.72
CA ILE A 237 -19.99 -7.36 8.33
C ILE A 237 -20.60 -5.99 8.04
N PHE A 238 -20.13 -5.40 6.93
CA PHE A 238 -20.49 -4.04 6.53
C PHE A 238 -20.87 -3.96 5.07
N GLN A 239 -21.66 -2.97 4.73
CA GLN A 239 -21.94 -2.54 3.38
C GLN A 239 -21.47 -1.10 3.20
N ASN A 240 -20.55 -0.89 2.29
CA ASN A 240 -20.15 0.42 1.81
C ASN A 240 -20.96 0.77 0.57
N ILE A 241 -21.53 1.95 0.55
CA ILE A 241 -22.28 2.49 -0.59
C ILE A 241 -21.42 3.56 -1.23
N PHE A 242 -21.10 3.38 -2.51
CA PHE A 242 -20.32 4.31 -3.32
C PHE A 242 -21.23 5.03 -4.33
N ASN A 243 -20.78 6.17 -4.85
CA ASN A 243 -21.40 6.77 -6.02
C ASN A 243 -21.30 5.83 -7.24
N LEU A 244 -22.06 6.11 -8.30
CA LEU A 244 -22.10 5.27 -9.52
C LEU A 244 -20.70 5.08 -10.14
N ASP A 245 -19.84 6.08 -10.04
CA ASP A 245 -18.47 6.04 -10.56
C ASP A 245 -17.49 5.24 -9.66
N LYS A 246 -17.98 4.68 -8.56
CA LYS A 246 -17.20 3.87 -7.59
C LYS A 246 -16.01 4.61 -6.95
N VAL A 247 -16.02 5.92 -6.99
CA VAL A 247 -14.89 6.76 -6.56
C VAL A 247 -15.05 7.24 -5.13
N ARG A 248 -16.28 7.67 -4.75
CA ARG A 248 -16.52 8.28 -3.44
C ARG A 248 -17.43 7.41 -2.58
N LEU A 249 -16.95 7.08 -1.38
CA LEU A 249 -17.77 6.46 -0.33
C LEU A 249 -18.84 7.46 0.15
N ILE A 250 -20.12 7.08 0.06
CA ILE A 250 -21.26 7.87 0.51
C ILE A 250 -21.61 7.52 1.96
N LYS A 251 -21.75 6.21 2.23
CA LYS A 251 -22.23 5.70 3.52
C LYS A 251 -21.68 4.31 3.79
N THR A 252 -21.45 4.00 5.05
CA THR A 252 -21.19 2.67 5.56
C THR A 252 -22.34 2.24 6.46
N ILE A 253 -22.86 1.05 6.23
CA ILE A 253 -23.92 0.41 7.02
C ILE A 253 -23.31 -0.82 7.67
N LYS A 254 -23.41 -0.92 8.99
CA LYS A 254 -23.11 -2.16 9.71
C LYS A 254 -24.30 -3.10 9.52
N ILE A 255 -24.01 -4.31 9.08
CA ILE A 255 -25.03 -5.35 8.88
C ILE A 255 -25.03 -6.29 10.08
N PHE A 256 -23.83 -6.67 10.58
CA PHE A 256 -23.72 -7.66 11.66
C PHE A 256 -22.40 -7.55 12.42
N GLY A 257 -22.39 -8.01 13.68
CA GLY A 257 -21.23 -8.39 14.47
C GLY A 257 -20.36 -7.23 14.98
N SER A 258 -19.05 -7.38 14.93
CA SER A 258 -18.06 -6.45 15.49
C SER A 258 -17.97 -5.15 14.68
N ASP A 259 -17.70 -4.02 15.37
CA ASP A 259 -17.49 -2.71 14.72
C ASP A 259 -16.06 -2.54 14.19
N TYR A 260 -15.12 -3.34 14.68
CA TYR A 260 -13.69 -3.18 14.42
C TYR A 260 -12.93 -4.49 14.53
N LEU A 261 -11.68 -4.45 14.05
CA LEU A 261 -10.62 -5.42 14.36
C LEU A 261 -9.70 -4.84 15.42
N THR A 262 -9.15 -5.70 16.25
CA THR A 262 -8.09 -5.36 17.19
C THR A 262 -6.74 -5.74 16.61
N TYR A 263 -5.79 -4.80 16.55
CA TYR A 263 -4.40 -5.05 16.17
C TYR A 263 -3.46 -4.71 17.32
N LYS A 264 -2.23 -5.26 17.28
CA LYS A 264 -1.22 -4.97 18.29
C LYS A 264 0.11 -4.58 17.62
N ILE A 265 0.62 -3.39 17.94
CA ILE A 265 1.93 -2.91 17.51
C ILE A 265 2.82 -2.76 18.74
N GLY A 266 3.83 -3.59 18.89
CA GLY A 266 4.61 -3.64 20.12
C GLY A 266 3.72 -3.95 21.32
N LYS A 267 3.67 -3.08 22.32
CA LYS A 267 2.78 -3.18 23.49
C LYS A 267 1.39 -2.57 23.27
N TYR A 268 1.20 -1.74 22.26
CA TYR A 268 -0.01 -0.97 22.03
C TYR A 268 -1.07 -1.74 21.25
N LYS A 269 -2.34 -1.55 21.62
CA LYS A 269 -3.51 -2.12 20.90
C LYS A 269 -4.23 -1.02 20.12
N PHE A 270 -4.71 -1.36 18.94
CA PHE A 270 -5.41 -0.44 18.04
C PHE A 270 -6.72 -1.04 17.56
N PHE A 271 -7.76 -0.22 17.47
CA PHE A 271 -9.02 -0.59 16.86
C PHE A 271 -9.05 -0.05 15.41
N VAL A 272 -9.42 -0.92 14.48
CA VAL A 272 -9.40 -0.62 13.05
C VAL A 272 -10.78 -0.90 12.46
N GLY A 273 -11.47 0.15 12.05
CA GLY A 273 -12.80 0.07 11.43
C GLY A 273 -12.78 -0.39 9.97
N PRO A 274 -13.97 -0.55 9.38
CA PRO A 274 -14.11 -1.03 8.01
C PRO A 274 -13.39 -0.13 6.99
N ASN A 275 -13.42 1.20 7.14
CA ASN A 275 -12.80 2.14 6.21
C ASN A 275 -11.50 2.76 6.73
N SER A 276 -11.11 2.44 7.96
CA SER A 276 -9.84 2.91 8.50
C SER A 276 -8.67 2.24 7.79
N PHE A 277 -7.66 3.03 7.45
CA PHE A 277 -6.39 2.51 6.93
C PHE A 277 -5.59 1.87 8.07
N PHE A 278 -4.94 0.77 7.77
CA PHE A 278 -3.93 0.14 8.62
C PHE A 278 -2.89 -0.53 7.73
N GLN A 279 -1.63 -0.47 8.13
CA GLN A 279 -0.52 -1.05 7.35
C GLN A 279 -0.70 -2.57 7.22
N ILE A 280 -0.42 -3.09 6.02
CA ILE A 280 -0.69 -4.51 5.70
C ILE A 280 0.37 -5.48 6.19
N ASN A 281 1.55 -4.97 6.60
CA ASN A 281 2.67 -5.75 7.12
C ASN A 281 3.04 -5.21 8.52
N GLU A 282 2.47 -5.83 9.55
CA GLU A 282 2.59 -5.37 10.94
C GLU A 282 4.04 -5.42 11.47
N GLU A 283 4.81 -6.42 11.03
CA GLU A 283 6.20 -6.58 11.45
C GLU A 283 7.09 -5.46 10.90
N GLN A 284 6.94 -5.12 9.61
CA GLN A 284 7.68 -4.02 9.02
C GLN A 284 7.26 -2.68 9.61
N MET A 285 5.98 -2.49 9.88
CA MET A 285 5.47 -1.29 10.55
C MET A 285 6.14 -1.11 11.91
N LEU A 286 6.27 -2.15 12.73
CA LEU A 286 6.94 -2.08 14.02
C LEU A 286 8.42 -1.70 13.90
N LYS A 287 9.14 -2.25 12.89
CA LYS A 287 10.54 -1.88 12.61
C LYS A 287 10.66 -0.39 12.28
N ILE A 288 9.76 0.14 11.43
CA ILE A 288 9.71 1.56 11.07
C ILE A 288 9.47 2.42 12.30
N TYR A 289 8.50 2.09 13.14
CA TYR A 289 8.16 2.89 14.32
C TYR A 289 9.29 2.89 15.36
N ASN A 290 9.96 1.76 15.57
CA ASN A 290 11.16 1.69 16.40
C ASN A 290 12.29 2.57 15.84
N LYS A 291 12.49 2.57 14.51
CA LYS A 291 13.47 3.41 13.85
C LYS A 291 13.14 4.89 14.01
N ILE A 292 11.89 5.30 13.83
CA ILE A 292 11.42 6.68 14.04
C ILE A 292 11.75 7.12 15.47
N LYS A 293 11.41 6.29 16.46
CA LYS A 293 11.72 6.58 17.88
C LYS A 293 13.21 6.82 18.11
N VAL A 294 14.07 6.00 17.51
CA VAL A 294 15.55 6.16 17.63
C VAL A 294 16.02 7.43 16.93
N LEU A 295 15.52 7.72 15.72
CA LEU A 295 15.96 8.89 14.94
C LEU A 295 15.56 10.22 15.60
N LEU A 296 14.39 10.27 16.20
CA LEU A 296 13.89 11.49 16.82
C LEU A 296 14.66 11.90 18.09
N MET A 297 15.26 10.95 18.82
CA MET A 297 15.98 11.19 20.09
C MET A 297 15.15 12.08 21.05
N ILE A 298 13.89 11.68 21.26
CA ILE A 298 12.90 12.46 22.02
C ILE A 298 13.36 12.65 23.48
N LYS A 299 13.27 13.88 24.00
CA LYS A 299 13.69 14.28 25.36
C LYS A 299 12.50 14.51 26.32
N GLY A 300 11.27 14.54 25.80
CA GLY A 300 10.04 14.69 26.60
C GLY A 300 9.41 16.09 26.57
N ASN A 301 10.07 17.08 25.98
CA ASN A 301 9.57 18.45 25.82
C ASN A 301 9.01 18.76 24.41
N GLU A 302 9.15 17.81 23.48
CA GLU A 302 8.74 18.00 22.10
C GLU A 302 7.23 17.82 21.91
N SER A 303 6.67 18.63 20.99
CA SER A 303 5.34 18.45 20.44
C SER A 303 5.43 17.79 19.06
N LEU A 304 4.68 16.72 18.85
CA LEU A 304 4.68 15.97 17.60
C LEU A 304 3.37 16.21 16.84
N PHE A 305 3.49 16.61 15.57
CA PHE A 305 2.38 16.71 14.63
C PHE A 305 2.38 15.45 13.76
N ASP A 306 1.43 14.55 14.00
CA ASP A 306 1.17 13.34 13.22
C ASP A 306 0.18 13.68 12.12
N VAL A 307 0.69 13.90 10.90
CA VAL A 307 -0.07 14.43 9.76
C VAL A 307 -0.39 13.31 8.78
N TYR A 308 -1.65 13.25 8.32
CA TYR A 308 -2.24 12.10 7.63
C TYR A 308 -2.26 10.86 8.54
N SER A 309 -2.60 11.09 9.80
CA SER A 309 -2.34 10.14 10.88
C SER A 309 -3.18 8.85 10.82
N GLY A 310 -4.24 8.77 10.01
CA GLY A 310 -5.16 7.65 10.01
C GLY A 310 -5.74 7.42 11.40
N ILE A 311 -5.55 6.22 11.96
CA ILE A 311 -5.90 5.90 13.36
C ILE A 311 -4.81 6.30 14.36
N SER A 312 -3.91 7.20 13.97
CA SER A 312 -2.80 7.74 14.78
C SER A 312 -1.87 6.68 15.38
N THR A 313 -1.50 5.70 14.59
CA THR A 313 -0.63 4.62 15.05
C THR A 313 0.76 5.13 15.44
N ILE A 314 1.35 6.05 14.68
CA ILE A 314 2.64 6.67 14.99
C ILE A 314 2.51 7.59 16.21
N GLY A 315 1.49 8.45 16.23
CA GLY A 315 1.24 9.37 17.33
C GLY A 315 1.07 8.66 18.67
N ILE A 316 0.21 7.64 18.73
CA ILE A 316 -0.03 6.84 19.94
C ILE A 316 1.23 6.06 20.35
N TYR A 317 1.98 5.50 19.37
CA TYR A 317 3.19 4.73 19.65
C TYR A 317 4.28 5.57 20.32
N LEU A 318 4.41 6.85 19.96
CA LEU A 318 5.42 7.77 20.47
C LEU A 318 4.97 8.61 21.67
N ALA A 319 3.67 8.75 21.90
CA ALA A 319 3.07 9.70 22.83
C ALA A 319 3.69 9.73 24.25
N HIS A 320 3.97 8.56 24.83
CA HIS A 320 4.53 8.48 26.18
C HIS A 320 5.92 9.12 26.36
N ASN A 321 6.60 9.42 25.24
CA ASN A 321 7.93 10.06 25.26
C ASN A 321 7.85 11.54 24.88
N LEU A 322 6.68 12.10 24.64
CA LEU A 322 6.44 13.45 24.13
C LEU A 322 5.67 14.30 25.12
N LYS A 323 5.85 15.61 25.05
CA LYS A 323 4.99 16.57 25.76
C LYS A 323 3.55 16.46 25.30
N GLU A 324 3.33 16.50 24.01
CA GLU A 324 2.00 16.33 23.40
C GLU A 324 2.09 15.80 21.98
N VAL A 325 0.99 15.23 21.51
CA VAL A 325 0.79 14.83 20.12
C VAL A 325 -0.42 15.56 19.55
N ILE A 326 -0.31 16.08 18.33
CA ILE A 326 -1.39 16.68 17.57
C ILE A 326 -1.61 15.81 16.33
N SER A 327 -2.65 15.00 16.35
CA SER A 327 -3.00 14.05 15.30
C SER A 327 -4.01 14.67 14.33
N ILE A 328 -3.66 14.75 13.03
CA ILE A 328 -4.44 15.44 12.00
C ILE A 328 -4.85 14.42 10.94
N GLU A 329 -6.16 14.20 10.81
CA GLU A 329 -6.74 13.23 9.89
C GLU A 329 -8.08 13.77 9.34
N ILE A 330 -8.36 13.54 8.07
CA ILE A 330 -9.61 13.96 7.42
C ILE A 330 -10.75 12.95 7.63
N ASN A 331 -10.43 11.67 7.75
CA ASN A 331 -11.40 10.60 7.86
C ASN A 331 -12.00 10.54 9.27
N LYS A 332 -13.29 10.83 9.41
CA LYS A 332 -14.01 10.82 10.69
C LYS A 332 -13.92 9.47 11.41
N GLU A 333 -14.13 8.37 10.70
CA GLU A 333 -14.07 7.01 11.28
C GLU A 333 -12.68 6.74 11.87
N SER A 334 -11.62 7.08 11.13
CA SER A 334 -10.25 6.91 11.61
C SER A 334 -9.97 7.72 12.88
N VAL A 335 -10.44 8.97 12.94
CA VAL A 335 -10.31 9.82 14.14
C VAL A 335 -11.03 9.21 15.34
N GLU A 336 -12.24 8.67 15.17
CA GLU A 336 -12.97 8.03 16.27
C GLU A 336 -12.22 6.78 16.78
N PHE A 337 -11.74 5.90 15.89
CA PHE A 337 -10.95 4.74 16.30
C PHE A 337 -9.60 5.12 16.90
N ALA A 338 -8.98 6.24 16.46
CA ALA A 338 -7.79 6.79 17.10
C ALA A 338 -8.04 7.18 18.55
N LYS A 339 -9.16 7.88 18.83
CA LYS A 339 -9.57 8.25 20.20
C LYS A 339 -9.78 7.02 21.09
N PHE A 340 -10.49 6.00 20.59
CA PHE A 340 -10.68 4.74 21.32
C PHE A 340 -9.34 4.03 21.57
N SER A 341 -8.47 4.01 20.58
CA SER A 341 -7.13 3.38 20.71
C SER A 341 -6.25 4.13 21.70
N ALA A 342 -6.28 5.47 21.72
CA ALA A 342 -5.55 6.27 22.70
C ALA A 342 -6.02 5.98 24.13
N LYS A 343 -7.33 5.96 24.35
CA LYS A 343 -7.91 5.61 25.67
C LYS A 343 -7.51 4.21 26.11
N LEU A 344 -7.56 3.21 25.22
CA LEU A 344 -7.17 1.83 25.51
C LEU A 344 -5.71 1.70 25.94
N ASN A 345 -4.84 2.57 25.41
CA ASN A 345 -3.41 2.58 25.70
C ASN A 345 -2.98 3.59 26.78
N ASN A 346 -3.94 4.19 27.49
CA ASN A 346 -3.70 5.22 28.52
C ASN A 346 -2.88 6.42 28.00
N VAL A 347 -3.12 6.83 26.76
CA VAL A 347 -2.52 8.01 26.12
C VAL A 347 -3.45 9.19 26.28
N SER A 348 -3.09 10.16 27.16
CA SER A 348 -3.89 11.35 27.46
C SER A 348 -3.34 12.64 26.86
N ASN A 349 -2.06 12.65 26.46
CA ASN A 349 -1.37 13.81 25.90
C ASN A 349 -1.50 13.89 24.36
N ILE A 350 -2.63 13.47 23.81
CA ILE A 350 -2.88 13.50 22.36
C ILE A 350 -4.17 14.27 22.05
N LYS A 351 -4.10 15.18 21.09
CA LYS A 351 -5.24 15.94 20.53
C LYS A 351 -5.55 15.45 19.13
N PHE A 352 -6.80 15.15 18.85
CA PHE A 352 -7.26 14.70 17.53
C PHE A 352 -7.97 15.82 16.80
N ILE A 353 -7.51 16.14 15.59
CA ILE A 353 -8.06 17.19 14.74
C ILE A 353 -8.59 16.55 13.45
N GLN A 354 -9.93 16.50 13.33
CA GLN A 354 -10.57 16.04 12.11
C GLN A 354 -10.56 17.17 11.06
N LYS A 355 -9.51 17.25 10.26
CA LYS A 355 -9.34 18.28 9.23
C LYS A 355 -8.45 17.79 8.09
N ASP A 356 -8.70 18.29 6.88
CA ASP A 356 -7.75 18.15 5.78
C ASP A 356 -6.42 18.81 6.13
N ALA A 357 -5.30 18.12 5.90
CA ALA A 357 -3.97 18.62 6.25
C ALA A 357 -3.66 19.97 5.58
N THR A 358 -4.07 20.16 4.32
CA THR A 358 -3.87 21.42 3.61
C THR A 358 -4.59 22.56 4.31
N LYS A 359 -5.88 22.36 4.64
CA LYS A 359 -6.70 23.35 5.35
C LYS A 359 -6.19 23.60 6.78
N TYR A 360 -5.61 22.60 7.42
CA TYR A 360 -5.01 22.76 8.74
C TYR A 360 -3.81 23.71 8.67
N PHE A 361 -2.84 23.40 7.81
CA PHE A 361 -1.60 24.17 7.71
C PHE A 361 -1.80 25.58 7.12
N THR A 362 -2.71 25.79 6.17
CA THR A 362 -2.96 27.11 5.61
C THR A 362 -3.65 28.06 6.59
N ASN A 363 -4.30 27.54 7.63
CA ASN A 363 -5.00 28.34 8.66
C ASN A 363 -4.18 28.46 9.97
N LEU A 364 -2.94 27.95 10.02
CA LEU A 364 -2.06 28.13 11.16
C LEU A 364 -1.57 29.59 11.18
N ASN A 365 -1.93 30.34 12.22
CA ASN A 365 -1.31 31.62 12.50
C ASN A 365 0.16 31.36 12.93
N SER A 366 1.11 32.06 12.33
CA SER A 366 2.56 31.90 12.52
C SER A 366 3.02 31.90 13.98
N ASP A 367 2.25 32.58 14.86
CA ASP A 367 2.67 32.85 16.25
C ASP A 367 2.29 31.75 17.24
N SER A 368 1.36 30.85 16.88
CA SER A 368 0.85 29.83 17.82
C SER A 368 1.71 28.57 17.94
N TYR A 369 2.68 28.36 17.04
CA TYR A 369 3.50 27.11 16.99
C TYR A 369 4.98 27.37 16.75
N VAL A 370 5.50 28.52 17.23
CA VAL A 370 6.90 28.90 17.11
C VAL A 370 7.70 28.30 18.28
N ASN A 371 7.87 26.97 18.26
CA ASN A 371 8.82 26.34 19.19
C ASN A 371 9.78 25.44 18.40
N ASN A 372 11.07 25.60 18.63
CA ASN A 372 12.13 24.78 18.01
C ASN A 372 12.04 23.29 18.37
N ASP A 373 11.19 22.93 19.35
CA ASP A 373 11.00 21.55 19.80
C ASP A 373 9.86 20.82 19.06
N ASN A 374 9.31 21.40 17.97
CA ASN A 374 8.28 20.76 17.18
C ASN A 374 8.85 19.74 16.19
N ILE A 375 8.17 18.61 16.11
CA ILE A 375 8.47 17.51 15.19
C ILE A 375 7.28 17.31 14.26
N LEU A 376 7.50 17.20 12.96
CA LEU A 376 6.49 16.75 12.01
C LEU A 376 6.73 15.29 11.61
N VAL A 377 5.66 14.52 11.55
CA VAL A 377 5.65 13.20 10.91
C VAL A 377 4.63 13.23 9.79
N PHE A 378 5.07 12.91 8.58
CA PHE A 378 4.26 12.76 7.40
C PHE A 378 4.20 11.31 6.96
N ASP A 379 2.99 10.76 6.82
CA ASP A 379 2.70 9.47 6.14
C ASP A 379 1.60 9.72 5.09
N PRO A 380 1.87 10.49 4.01
CA PRO A 380 0.88 10.92 3.06
C PRO A 380 0.48 9.80 2.09
N PRO A 381 -0.65 9.94 1.37
CA PRO A 381 -1.04 9.04 0.31
C PRO A 381 0.01 9.03 -0.83
N ARG A 382 -0.12 8.08 -1.78
CA ARG A 382 0.82 7.87 -2.90
C ARG A 382 1.17 9.11 -3.73
N ASN A 383 0.30 10.12 -3.72
CA ASN A 383 0.53 11.39 -4.43
C ASN A 383 1.54 12.31 -3.73
N GLY A 384 1.99 11.98 -2.52
CA GLY A 384 2.87 12.80 -1.70
C GLY A 384 2.16 14.00 -1.07
N LEU A 385 2.93 14.99 -0.64
CA LEU A 385 2.40 16.20 -0.02
C LEU A 385 1.75 17.14 -1.05
N ASN A 386 0.68 17.81 -0.61
CA ASN A 386 0.11 18.90 -1.38
C ASN A 386 1.06 20.10 -1.36
N LYS A 387 1.17 20.82 -2.50
CA LYS A 387 2.03 22.02 -2.61
C LYS A 387 1.71 23.07 -1.55
N ASN A 388 0.44 23.22 -1.17
CA ASN A 388 0.05 24.18 -0.14
C ASN A 388 0.53 23.79 1.26
N VAL A 389 0.65 22.49 1.57
CA VAL A 389 1.28 22.03 2.81
C VAL A 389 2.76 22.38 2.82
N LEU A 390 3.47 22.10 1.72
CA LEU A 390 4.89 22.47 1.56
C LEU A 390 5.10 23.98 1.65
N TYR A 391 4.20 24.76 1.04
CA TYR A 391 4.25 26.23 1.11
C TYR A 391 4.05 26.75 2.54
N ALA A 392 3.10 26.20 3.28
CA ALA A 392 2.83 26.60 4.67
C ALA A 392 4.04 26.33 5.60
N LEU A 393 4.87 25.31 5.31
CA LEU A 393 6.08 25.04 6.07
C LEU A 393 7.16 26.14 6.00
N LYS A 394 7.05 27.10 5.07
CA LYS A 394 7.91 28.29 5.04
C LYS A 394 7.76 29.14 6.30
N ASN A 395 6.54 29.19 6.83
CA ASN A 395 6.15 30.06 7.95
C ASN A 395 6.13 29.31 9.30
N ILE A 396 6.41 28.01 9.30
CA ILE A 396 6.39 27.18 10.51
C ILE A 396 7.82 26.79 10.88
N LYS A 397 8.22 27.07 12.11
CA LYS A 397 9.52 26.66 12.63
C LYS A 397 9.41 25.23 13.17
N VAL A 398 9.97 24.28 12.44
CA VAL A 398 10.07 22.87 12.82
C VAL A 398 11.49 22.43 12.57
N ASN A 399 12.11 21.81 13.56
CA ASN A 399 13.50 21.38 13.44
C ASN A 399 13.66 20.00 12.82
N LYS A 400 12.69 19.11 13.04
CA LYS A 400 12.77 17.72 12.58
C LYS A 400 11.52 17.33 11.81
N ILE A 401 11.73 16.72 10.65
CA ILE A 401 10.65 16.13 9.84
C ILE A 401 10.98 14.66 9.62
N ILE A 402 10.08 13.78 10.02
CA ILE A 402 10.01 12.40 9.56
C ILE A 402 9.08 12.34 8.36
N TYR A 403 9.56 11.77 7.26
CA TYR A 403 8.73 11.51 6.08
C TYR A 403 8.73 10.02 5.77
N LEU A 404 7.59 9.36 5.94
CA LEU A 404 7.34 7.98 5.53
C LEU A 404 6.60 8.00 4.19
N SER A 405 7.01 7.19 3.22
CA SER A 405 6.40 7.22 1.89
C SER A 405 6.43 5.86 1.20
N CYS A 406 5.28 5.43 0.71
CA CYS A 406 5.16 4.24 -0.14
C CYS A 406 5.44 4.52 -1.65
N ASN A 407 5.82 5.76 -2.01
CA ASN A 407 6.14 6.15 -3.38
C ASN A 407 7.42 7.01 -3.43
N PRO A 408 8.59 6.42 -3.67
CA PRO A 408 9.86 7.15 -3.71
C PRO A 408 9.90 8.29 -4.73
N ARG A 409 9.16 8.18 -5.85
CA ARG A 409 9.14 9.23 -6.90
C ARG A 409 8.50 10.52 -6.41
N THR A 410 7.35 10.42 -5.71
CA THR A 410 6.72 11.60 -5.12
C THR A 410 7.47 12.11 -3.91
N LEU A 411 8.11 11.20 -3.15
CA LEU A 411 8.97 11.56 -2.03
C LEU A 411 10.13 12.46 -2.48
N VAL A 412 10.92 12.06 -3.49
CA VAL A 412 12.07 12.89 -3.93
C VAL A 412 11.64 14.22 -4.51
N ARG A 413 10.46 14.32 -5.16
CA ARG A 413 9.84 15.59 -5.57
C ARG A 413 9.62 16.51 -4.35
N ASP A 414 9.01 15.98 -3.31
CA ASP A 414 8.69 16.75 -2.11
C ASP A 414 9.96 17.11 -1.31
N LEU A 415 10.95 16.21 -1.30
CA LEU A 415 12.27 16.47 -0.69
C LEU A 415 12.99 17.64 -1.36
N LYS A 416 12.89 17.82 -2.69
CA LYS A 416 13.46 19.00 -3.38
C LYS A 416 12.88 20.30 -2.83
N GLU A 417 11.57 20.36 -2.64
CA GLU A 417 10.91 21.53 -2.05
C GLU A 417 11.36 21.77 -0.60
N LEU A 418 11.43 20.71 0.22
CA LEU A 418 11.89 20.81 1.60
C LEU A 418 13.37 21.25 1.71
N ILE A 419 14.23 20.77 0.82
CA ILE A 419 15.63 21.21 0.70
C ILE A 419 15.69 22.71 0.34
N GLY A 420 14.82 23.16 -0.58
CA GLY A 420 14.66 24.59 -0.90
C GLY A 420 14.24 25.43 0.31
N LEU A 421 13.53 24.84 1.28
CA LEU A 421 13.17 25.46 2.57
C LEU A 421 14.28 25.34 3.64
N LYS A 422 15.51 24.98 3.26
CA LYS A 422 16.70 24.82 4.11
C LYS A 422 16.69 23.61 5.02
N TYR A 423 15.81 22.62 4.81
CA TYR A 423 15.95 21.32 5.46
C TYR A 423 17.06 20.51 4.80
N LYS A 424 17.81 19.75 5.62
CA LYS A 424 18.86 18.85 5.17
C LYS A 424 18.43 17.41 5.40
N VAL A 425 18.48 16.58 4.37
CA VAL A 425 18.28 15.15 4.52
C VAL A 425 19.42 14.57 5.37
N LYS A 426 19.09 13.96 6.50
CA LYS A 426 20.05 13.37 7.46
C LYS A 426 20.11 11.86 7.37
N PHE A 427 18.97 11.24 7.08
CA PHE A 427 18.82 9.80 7.06
C PHE A 427 17.84 9.37 5.97
N VAL A 428 18.16 8.24 5.32
CA VAL A 428 17.29 7.56 4.34
C VAL A 428 17.42 6.06 4.54
N GLU A 429 16.31 5.36 4.65
CA GLU A 429 16.27 3.89 4.75
C GLU A 429 15.05 3.35 4.00
N GLY A 430 15.23 2.27 3.24
CA GLY A 430 14.17 1.58 2.54
C GLY A 430 13.65 0.38 3.33
N TYR A 431 12.37 0.06 3.19
CA TYR A 431 11.73 -1.08 3.84
C TYR A 431 10.92 -1.88 2.84
N ASP A 432 11.03 -3.20 2.91
CA ASP A 432 10.18 -4.09 2.13
C ASP A 432 8.82 -4.31 2.83
N MET A 433 7.99 -3.27 2.82
CA MET A 433 6.61 -3.32 3.32
C MET A 433 5.73 -4.23 2.46
N PHE A 434 6.09 -4.40 1.17
CA PHE A 434 5.29 -5.08 0.15
C PHE A 434 6.12 -6.13 -0.61
N PRO A 435 6.58 -7.21 0.04
CA PRO A 435 7.27 -8.31 -0.63
C PRO A 435 6.52 -8.80 -1.88
N GLN A 436 7.25 -9.32 -2.85
CA GLN A 436 6.76 -9.79 -4.16
C GLN A 436 6.25 -8.68 -5.08
N THR A 437 6.30 -7.42 -4.66
CA THR A 437 5.92 -6.25 -5.48
C THR A 437 7.09 -5.28 -5.62
N TYR A 438 7.03 -4.39 -6.59
CA TYR A 438 8.03 -3.33 -6.79
C TYR A 438 7.84 -2.12 -5.86
N HIS A 439 6.82 -2.12 -5.01
CA HIS A 439 6.58 -1.04 -4.06
C HIS A 439 7.66 -1.01 -2.99
N ILE A 440 8.06 0.21 -2.63
CA ILE A 440 9.10 0.49 -1.64
C ILE A 440 8.51 1.42 -0.61
N GLU A 441 8.66 1.09 0.67
CA GLU A 441 8.43 2.03 1.75
C GLU A 441 9.74 2.72 2.10
N THR A 442 9.73 4.04 2.23
CA THR A 442 10.96 4.82 2.46
C THR A 442 10.78 5.75 3.66
N LEU A 443 11.69 5.65 4.60
CA LEU A 443 11.78 6.52 5.78
C LEU A 443 12.89 7.54 5.58
N VAL A 444 12.56 8.83 5.76
CA VAL A 444 13.53 9.93 5.68
C VAL A 444 13.44 10.79 6.93
N LEU A 445 14.59 11.17 7.48
CA LEU A 445 14.72 12.23 8.47
C LEU A 445 15.31 13.48 7.82
N LEU A 446 14.64 14.60 7.99
CA LEU A 446 15.17 15.91 7.64
C LEU A 446 15.33 16.76 8.91
N GLU A 447 16.37 17.58 8.92
CA GLU A 447 16.63 18.57 9.99
C GLU A 447 16.95 19.93 9.36
N ARG A 448 16.60 20.98 10.10
CA ARG A 448 16.86 22.37 9.67
C ARG A 448 17.93 23.01 10.53
#